data_3c09509483f571e239033f2912a847ac
#
_entry.id   3c09509483f571e239033f2912a847ac
#
_cell.length_a   1.000
_cell.length_b   1.000
_cell.length_c   1.000
_cell.angle_alpha   90.00
_cell.angle_beta   90.00
_cell.angle_gamma   90.00
#
_symmetry.space_group_name_H-M   'P 1'
#
loop_
_entity.id
_entity.type
_entity.pdbx_description
1 polymer ?
#
loop_
_entity_poly.entity_id
_entity_poly.type
_entity_poly.pdbx_seq_one_letter_code
_entity_poly.pdbx_strand_id
1 'polypeptide(L)'
;MFQMKDCNVANTSSEFGVKLNKDNEGKKVDDTLYKQIVGSLMYLTSTRPDIMHVVSVISRYMECHIEIHLLVAKRISRYLQGTKEFGLFYKNGEKSDLFGFIENDCADDSDDRKSTSAYVYMMGTEVVSWSSKNQPIVTLSSTEAEFVDATACACQAI
;
A
#
# COMPACT_ATOMS: atom_id res chain seq x y z
N MET A 1 5.53 -9.21 20.60
CA MET A 1 5.77 -7.85 20.11
C MET A 1 7.05 -7.87 19.28
N PHE A 2 7.09 -7.29 18.08
CA PHE A 2 8.06 -7.55 16.99
C PHE A 2 9.51 -7.08 17.22
N GLN A 3 9.99 -6.99 18.47
CA GLN A 3 11.35 -6.59 18.87
C GLN A 3 11.86 -5.29 18.22
N MET A 4 10.98 -4.29 18.04
CA MET A 4 11.26 -3.05 17.31
C MET A 4 11.50 -1.83 18.24
N LYS A 5 11.62 -2.04 19.57
CA LYS A 5 11.64 -0.94 20.55
C LYS A 5 12.80 0.06 20.38
N ASP A 6 13.95 -0.41 19.89
CA ASP A 6 15.19 0.38 19.80
C ASP A 6 15.69 0.51 18.36
N CYS A 7 14.81 0.31 17.38
CA CYS A 7 15.17 0.44 15.97
C CYS A 7 15.19 1.91 15.53
N ASN A 8 16.18 2.28 14.72
CA ASN A 8 16.21 3.58 14.08
C ASN A 8 14.97 3.78 13.20
N VAL A 9 14.32 4.93 13.34
CA VAL A 9 13.18 5.34 12.51
C VAL A 9 13.56 5.39 11.04
N ALA A 10 12.59 5.07 10.17
CA ALA A 10 12.70 5.27 8.74
C ALA A 10 11.89 6.50 8.32
N ASN A 11 12.43 7.30 7.40
CA ASN A 11 11.78 8.52 6.93
C ASN A 11 10.71 8.27 5.86
N THR A 12 10.73 7.09 5.22
CA THR A 12 9.78 6.68 4.17
C THR A 12 9.28 5.27 4.43
N SER A 13 8.03 4.99 4.08
CA SER A 13 7.41 3.66 4.21
C SER A 13 8.01 2.64 3.24
N SER A 14 8.45 3.09 2.05
CA SER A 14 9.14 2.27 1.04
C SER A 14 10.55 2.76 0.77
N GLU A 15 11.39 1.91 0.22
CA GLU A 15 12.71 2.26 -0.29
C GLU A 15 12.65 2.36 -1.82
N PHE A 16 13.21 3.44 -2.36
CA PHE A 16 13.19 3.66 -3.81
C PHE A 16 13.96 2.54 -4.54
N GLY A 17 13.34 1.99 -5.59
CA GLY A 17 13.97 0.98 -6.46
C GLY A 17 13.99 -0.45 -5.92
N VAL A 18 13.42 -0.73 -4.75
CA VAL A 18 13.28 -2.12 -4.28
C VAL A 18 12.14 -2.79 -5.04
N LYS A 19 12.48 -3.72 -5.93
CA LYS A 19 11.54 -4.61 -6.60
C LYS A 19 11.40 -5.90 -5.82
N LEU A 20 10.16 -6.24 -5.49
CA LEU A 20 9.83 -7.50 -4.83
C LEU A 20 9.37 -8.51 -5.88
N ASN A 21 9.70 -9.78 -5.66
CA ASN A 21 9.28 -10.90 -6.51
C ASN A 21 9.11 -12.17 -5.66
N LYS A 22 8.45 -13.17 -6.24
CA LYS A 22 8.29 -14.50 -5.64
C LYS A 22 9.54 -15.37 -5.86
N ASP A 23 10.71 -14.86 -5.49
CA ASP A 23 11.93 -15.62 -5.59
C ASP A 23 11.92 -16.81 -4.63
N ASN A 24 11.97 -18.03 -5.18
CA ASN A 24 11.98 -19.27 -4.40
C ASN A 24 13.38 -19.62 -3.83
N GLU A 25 14.42 -18.92 -4.24
CA GLU A 25 15.82 -19.16 -3.79
C GLU A 25 16.16 -18.31 -2.55
N GLY A 26 15.31 -17.33 -2.20
CA GLY A 26 15.54 -16.48 -1.03
C GLY A 26 15.42 -17.23 0.29
N LYS A 27 16.08 -16.70 1.34
CA LYS A 27 16.03 -17.26 2.69
C LYS A 27 14.60 -17.19 3.24
N LYS A 28 14.04 -18.37 3.56
CA LYS A 28 12.72 -18.47 4.20
C LYS A 28 12.73 -17.87 5.59
N VAL A 29 11.64 -17.23 5.94
CA VAL A 29 11.41 -16.64 7.25
C VAL A 29 10.21 -17.30 7.94
N ASP A 30 10.05 -17.02 9.23
CA ASP A 30 8.92 -17.53 10.01
C ASP A 30 7.59 -17.04 9.42
N ASP A 31 6.78 -18.00 8.98
CA ASP A 31 5.48 -17.77 8.31
C ASP A 31 4.49 -17.06 9.24
N THR A 32 4.44 -17.45 10.50
CA THR A 32 3.55 -16.87 11.50
C THR A 32 3.93 -15.42 11.79
N LEU A 33 5.22 -15.15 11.95
CA LEU A 33 5.72 -13.82 12.21
C LEU A 33 5.39 -12.86 11.05
N TYR A 34 5.64 -13.28 9.80
CA TYR A 34 5.35 -12.46 8.63
C TYR A 34 3.87 -12.13 8.52
N LYS A 35 3.01 -13.14 8.60
CA LYS A 35 1.55 -12.97 8.53
C LYS A 35 0.99 -12.09 9.63
N GLN A 36 1.51 -12.19 10.86
CA GLN A 36 1.11 -11.32 11.97
C GLN A 36 1.50 -9.87 11.73
N ILE A 37 2.72 -9.60 11.25
CA ILE A 37 3.16 -8.22 10.95
C ILE A 37 2.30 -7.65 9.83
N VAL A 38 2.19 -8.34 8.69
CA VAL A 38 1.43 -7.85 7.53
C VAL A 38 -0.05 -7.66 7.86
N GLY A 39 -0.67 -8.62 8.58
CA GLY A 39 -2.07 -8.49 9.02
C GLY A 39 -2.29 -7.27 9.93
N SER A 40 -1.36 -6.99 10.84
CA SER A 40 -1.42 -5.79 11.67
C SER A 40 -1.27 -4.50 10.86
N LEU A 41 -0.37 -4.49 9.86
CA LEU A 41 -0.19 -3.36 8.96
C LEU A 41 -1.42 -3.14 8.07
N MET A 42 -2.04 -4.21 7.55
CA MET A 42 -3.30 -4.13 6.79
C MET A 42 -4.43 -3.49 7.62
N TYR A 43 -4.54 -3.82 8.90
CA TYR A 43 -5.53 -3.17 9.77
C TYR A 43 -5.25 -1.66 9.90
N LEU A 44 -3.99 -1.26 10.02
CA LEU A 44 -3.59 0.15 10.15
C LEU A 44 -3.84 0.96 8.87
N THR A 45 -3.90 0.35 7.70
CA THR A 45 -4.22 1.07 6.45
C THR A 45 -5.60 1.74 6.46
N SER A 46 -6.51 1.32 7.34
CA SER A 46 -7.83 1.95 7.52
C SER A 46 -7.76 3.38 8.10
N THR A 47 -6.66 3.77 8.71
CA THR A 47 -6.42 5.10 9.30
C THR A 47 -5.14 5.76 8.81
N ARG A 48 -4.32 5.04 8.04
CA ARG A 48 -3.00 5.48 7.56
C ARG A 48 -2.89 5.26 6.05
N PRO A 49 -3.43 6.17 5.22
CA PRO A 49 -3.35 6.07 3.76
C PRO A 49 -1.92 6.09 3.23
N ASP A 50 -1.02 6.73 3.94
CA ASP A 50 0.40 6.88 3.59
C ASP A 50 1.19 5.55 3.55
N ILE A 51 0.69 4.49 4.16
CA ILE A 51 1.28 3.15 4.06
C ILE A 51 0.50 2.20 3.15
N MET A 52 -0.65 2.62 2.62
CA MET A 52 -1.58 1.74 1.89
C MET A 52 -0.91 1.01 0.72
N HIS A 53 -0.19 1.75 -0.12
CA HIS A 53 0.48 1.19 -1.29
C HIS A 53 1.48 0.08 -0.91
N VAL A 54 2.44 0.39 -0.04
CA VAL A 54 3.50 -0.56 0.31
C VAL A 54 2.96 -1.77 1.07
N VAL A 55 1.92 -1.61 1.89
CA VAL A 55 1.24 -2.72 2.57
C VAL A 55 0.50 -3.59 1.55
N SER A 56 -0.16 -2.99 0.57
CA SER A 56 -0.78 -3.72 -0.54
C SER A 56 0.25 -4.58 -1.28
N VAL A 57 1.43 -4.03 -1.59
CA VAL A 57 2.51 -4.76 -2.27
C VAL A 57 2.98 -5.96 -1.43
N ILE A 58 3.33 -5.78 -0.16
CA ILE A 58 3.83 -6.90 0.68
C ILE A 58 2.76 -7.94 0.98
N SER A 59 1.48 -7.58 0.96
CA SER A 59 0.38 -8.53 1.17
C SER A 59 0.26 -9.59 0.07
N ARG A 60 0.79 -9.33 -1.13
CA ARG A 60 0.81 -10.28 -2.25
C ARG A 60 1.69 -11.50 -1.98
N TYR A 61 2.64 -11.36 -1.04
CA TYR A 61 3.62 -12.39 -0.69
C TYR A 61 3.26 -13.18 0.57
N MET A 62 2.01 -13.14 1.03
CA MET A 62 1.55 -13.84 2.23
C MET A 62 1.74 -15.37 2.16
N GLU A 63 1.67 -15.95 0.96
CA GLU A 63 1.83 -17.40 0.74
C GLU A 63 3.29 -17.79 0.44
N CYS A 64 4.07 -16.87 -0.16
CA CYS A 64 5.42 -17.14 -0.62
C CYS A 64 6.34 -15.95 -0.28
N HIS A 65 6.77 -15.87 0.97
CA HIS A 65 7.58 -14.76 1.45
C HIS A 65 8.98 -15.23 1.87
N ILE A 66 9.94 -14.35 1.66
CA ILE A 66 11.35 -14.52 1.99
C ILE A 66 11.86 -13.33 2.80
N GLU A 67 13.12 -13.34 3.19
CA GLU A 67 13.74 -12.35 4.08
C GLU A 67 13.55 -10.90 3.58
N ILE A 68 13.63 -10.62 2.29
CA ILE A 68 13.45 -9.27 1.74
C ILE A 68 12.05 -8.72 2.04
N HIS A 69 11.00 -9.55 1.91
CA HIS A 69 9.62 -9.15 2.22
C HIS A 69 9.46 -8.80 3.70
N LEU A 70 10.10 -9.57 4.59
CA LEU A 70 10.11 -9.28 6.02
C LEU A 70 10.87 -7.98 6.34
N LEU A 71 11.97 -7.69 5.63
CA LEU A 71 12.71 -6.44 5.80
C LEU A 71 11.87 -5.22 5.41
N VAL A 72 11.10 -5.32 4.31
CA VAL A 72 10.15 -4.26 3.92
C VAL A 72 9.05 -4.09 4.98
N ALA A 73 8.45 -5.16 5.48
CA ALA A 73 7.44 -5.11 6.54
C ALA A 73 7.99 -4.45 7.84
N LYS A 74 9.23 -4.79 8.21
CA LYS A 74 9.92 -4.13 9.33
C LYS A 74 10.23 -2.66 9.06
N ARG A 75 10.56 -2.29 7.82
CA ARG A 75 10.77 -0.88 7.44
C ARG A 75 9.50 -0.06 7.63
N ILE A 76 8.33 -0.57 7.18
CA ILE A 76 7.05 0.10 7.41
C ILE A 76 6.81 0.31 8.92
N SER A 77 7.10 -0.69 9.73
CA SER A 77 6.96 -0.58 11.19
C SER A 77 7.89 0.51 11.78
N ARG A 78 9.10 0.66 11.26
CA ARG A 78 10.05 1.74 11.66
C ARG A 78 9.57 3.12 11.20
N TYR A 79 8.96 3.20 10.03
CA TYR A 79 8.33 4.43 9.54
C TYR A 79 7.15 4.84 10.44
N LEU A 80 6.27 3.90 10.78
CA LEU A 80 5.17 4.14 11.72
C LEU A 80 5.64 4.60 13.09
N GLN A 81 6.77 4.08 13.58
CA GLN A 81 7.36 4.52 14.84
C GLN A 81 7.81 5.99 14.80
N GLY A 82 8.29 6.48 13.64
CA GLY A 82 8.68 7.88 13.44
C GLY A 82 7.52 8.82 13.15
N THR A 83 6.35 8.29 12.79
CA THR A 83 5.18 9.07 12.35
C THR A 83 3.93 8.80 13.20
N LYS A 84 4.10 8.61 14.51
CA LYS A 84 2.99 8.32 15.44
C LYS A 84 1.96 9.44 15.53
N GLU A 85 2.41 10.68 15.32
CA GLU A 85 1.56 11.87 15.36
C GLU A 85 0.81 12.11 14.04
N PHE A 86 1.07 11.29 12.99
CA PHE A 86 0.35 11.43 11.72
C PHE A 86 -1.04 10.82 11.84
N GLY A 87 -2.03 11.54 11.35
CA GLY A 87 -3.43 11.13 11.32
C GLY A 87 -4.23 11.94 10.31
N LEU A 88 -5.47 11.53 10.10
CA LEU A 88 -6.43 12.27 9.29
C LEU A 88 -7.18 13.25 10.20
N PHE A 89 -7.27 14.49 9.77
CA PHE A 89 -8.04 15.52 10.47
C PHE A 89 -9.34 15.78 9.71
N TYR A 90 -10.47 15.71 10.40
CA TYR A 90 -11.78 15.99 9.86
C TYR A 90 -12.34 17.25 10.50
N LYS A 91 -12.64 18.26 9.67
CA LYS A 91 -13.22 19.52 10.11
C LYS A 91 -14.74 19.47 10.03
N ASN A 92 -15.42 19.91 11.05
CA ASN A 92 -16.89 19.88 11.09
C ASN A 92 -17.49 21.11 10.36
N GLY A 93 -18.51 20.89 9.52
CA GLY A 93 -19.45 21.93 9.10
C GLY A 93 -19.22 22.58 7.74
N GLU A 94 -18.35 22.09 6.88
CA GLU A 94 -18.23 22.59 5.50
C GLU A 94 -19.00 21.68 4.52
N LYS A 95 -19.83 22.27 3.65
CA LYS A 95 -20.35 21.60 2.46
C LYS A 95 -19.19 21.48 1.47
N SER A 96 -18.87 20.28 1.04
CA SER A 96 -17.75 20.05 0.14
C SER A 96 -18.12 19.05 -0.93
N ASP A 97 -17.65 19.31 -2.15
CA ASP A 97 -17.78 18.38 -3.26
C ASP A 97 -16.86 17.19 -3.06
N LEU A 98 -17.25 16.04 -3.62
CA LEU A 98 -16.44 14.83 -3.64
C LEU A 98 -15.49 14.88 -4.83
N PHE A 99 -14.19 14.78 -4.59
CA PHE A 99 -13.14 14.69 -5.59
C PHE A 99 -12.47 13.32 -5.54
N GLY A 100 -12.33 12.65 -6.70
CA GLY A 100 -11.58 11.42 -6.84
C GLY A 100 -10.25 11.69 -7.55
N PHE A 101 -9.15 11.20 -6.97
CA PHE A 101 -7.82 11.19 -7.58
C PHE A 101 -7.44 9.76 -7.84
N ILE A 102 -6.84 9.49 -8.99
CA ILE A 102 -6.34 8.18 -9.38
C ILE A 102 -4.83 8.25 -9.65
N GLU A 103 -4.15 7.16 -9.34
CA GLU A 103 -2.73 6.96 -9.64
C GLU A 103 -2.54 5.54 -10.16
N ASN A 104 -1.75 5.39 -11.20
CA ASN A 104 -1.44 4.12 -11.81
C ASN A 104 0.06 3.90 -11.87
N ASP A 105 0.50 2.73 -11.38
CA ASP A 105 1.86 2.25 -11.58
C ASP A 105 1.84 1.11 -12.61
N CYS A 106 2.17 1.46 -13.85
CA CYS A 106 2.00 0.58 -15.00
C CYS A 106 3.02 -0.57 -14.99
N ALA A 107 2.51 -1.82 -14.96
CA ALA A 107 3.30 -3.05 -15.09
C ALA A 107 4.50 -3.17 -14.11
N ASP A 108 4.40 -2.58 -12.91
CA ASP A 108 5.48 -2.61 -11.92
C ASP A 108 5.62 -3.97 -11.22
N ASP A 109 4.57 -4.78 -11.18
CA ASP A 109 4.65 -6.12 -10.63
C ASP A 109 5.57 -7.01 -11.50
N SER A 110 6.68 -7.45 -10.90
CA SER A 110 7.69 -8.24 -11.62
C SER A 110 7.25 -9.68 -11.90
N ASP A 111 6.28 -10.20 -11.15
CA ASP A 111 5.82 -11.60 -11.24
C ASP A 111 4.71 -11.78 -12.28
N ASP A 112 3.68 -10.91 -12.26
CA ASP A 112 2.52 -11.06 -13.14
C ASP A 112 2.31 -9.90 -14.11
N ARG A 113 3.19 -8.89 -14.09
CA ARG A 113 3.18 -7.71 -14.97
C ARG A 113 1.91 -6.88 -14.88
N LYS A 114 1.16 -7.00 -13.79
CA LYS A 114 -0.02 -6.20 -13.55
C LYS A 114 0.34 -4.81 -13.08
N SER A 115 -0.50 -3.85 -13.47
CA SER A 115 -0.44 -2.49 -12.95
C SER A 115 -1.04 -2.42 -11.56
N THR A 116 -0.58 -1.48 -10.75
CA THR A 116 -1.19 -1.16 -9.46
C THR A 116 -2.07 0.06 -9.62
N SER A 117 -3.34 -0.09 -9.30
CA SER A 117 -4.32 1.00 -9.24
C SER A 117 -4.39 1.56 -7.83
N ALA A 118 -4.37 2.88 -7.71
CA ALA A 118 -4.67 3.56 -6.48
C ALA A 118 -5.70 4.68 -6.69
N TYR A 119 -6.54 4.90 -5.69
CA TYR A 119 -7.42 6.07 -5.66
C TYR A 119 -7.48 6.68 -4.28
N VAL A 120 -7.76 7.97 -4.25
CA VAL A 120 -8.07 8.73 -3.04
C VAL A 120 -9.31 9.58 -3.31
N TYR A 121 -10.32 9.45 -2.46
CA TYR A 121 -11.46 10.36 -2.44
C TYR A 121 -11.29 11.40 -1.35
N MET A 122 -11.52 12.63 -1.74
CA MET A 122 -11.53 13.78 -0.83
C MET A 122 -12.90 14.44 -0.83
N MET A 123 -13.34 14.85 0.34
CA MET A 123 -14.51 15.73 0.53
C MET A 123 -13.98 17.09 1.01
N GLY A 124 -13.93 18.05 0.07
CA GLY A 124 -13.19 19.29 0.30
C GLY A 124 -11.69 19.06 0.47
N THR A 125 -11.15 19.33 1.64
CA THR A 125 -9.73 19.12 1.98
C THR A 125 -9.46 17.82 2.74
N GLU A 126 -10.50 17.01 2.97
CA GLU A 126 -10.43 15.83 3.84
C GLU A 126 -10.45 14.54 3.06
N VAL A 127 -9.51 13.65 3.36
CA VAL A 127 -9.47 12.31 2.76
C VAL A 127 -10.50 11.42 3.44
N VAL A 128 -11.46 10.89 2.65
CA VAL A 128 -12.58 10.08 3.16
C VAL A 128 -12.52 8.61 2.77
N SER A 129 -11.83 8.29 1.66
CA SER A 129 -11.65 6.90 1.22
C SER A 129 -10.40 6.77 0.37
N TRP A 130 -9.75 5.61 0.42
CA TRP A 130 -8.56 5.30 -0.38
C TRP A 130 -8.40 3.80 -0.61
N SER A 131 -7.70 3.45 -1.66
CA SER A 131 -7.34 2.06 -1.96
C SER A 131 -6.08 2.01 -2.82
N SER A 132 -5.35 0.92 -2.70
CA SER A 132 -4.27 0.54 -3.62
C SER A 132 -4.32 -0.96 -3.83
N LYS A 133 -4.49 -1.40 -5.09
CA LYS A 133 -4.65 -2.83 -5.46
C LYS A 133 -4.06 -3.12 -6.83
N ASN A 134 -3.64 -4.36 -7.07
CA ASN A 134 -3.37 -4.82 -8.44
C ASN A 134 -4.63 -4.80 -9.28
N GLN A 135 -4.47 -4.41 -10.53
CA GLN A 135 -5.52 -4.56 -11.53
C GLN A 135 -5.84 -6.05 -11.75
N PRO A 136 -7.09 -6.39 -12.04
CA PRO A 136 -7.49 -7.78 -12.29
C PRO A 136 -6.89 -8.34 -13.58
N ILE A 137 -6.55 -7.46 -14.52
CA ILE A 137 -6.03 -7.78 -15.85
C ILE A 137 -4.63 -7.21 -16.05
N VAL A 138 -3.88 -7.76 -17.02
CA VAL A 138 -2.65 -7.17 -17.54
C VAL A 138 -3.04 -6.24 -18.68
N THR A 139 -2.65 -4.99 -18.59
CA THR A 139 -2.92 -3.97 -19.62
C THR A 139 -1.75 -3.87 -20.61
N LEU A 140 -2.05 -3.58 -21.86
CA LEU A 140 -1.07 -3.50 -22.94
C LEU A 140 -0.41 -2.13 -23.07
N SER A 141 -0.95 -1.12 -22.43
CA SER A 141 -0.41 0.25 -22.42
C SER A 141 -0.74 0.97 -21.12
N SER A 142 0.02 2.04 -20.83
CA SER A 142 -0.27 2.94 -19.70
C SER A 142 -1.66 3.58 -19.83
N THR A 143 -2.04 3.98 -21.03
CA THR A 143 -3.37 4.56 -21.31
C THR A 143 -4.50 3.59 -20.97
N GLU A 144 -4.37 2.31 -21.36
CA GLU A 144 -5.37 1.29 -21.00
C GLU A 144 -5.45 1.10 -19.48
N ALA A 145 -4.30 1.06 -18.80
CA ALA A 145 -4.24 0.97 -17.36
C ALA A 145 -4.95 2.15 -16.67
N GLU A 146 -4.74 3.37 -17.16
CA GLU A 146 -5.43 4.57 -16.65
C GLU A 146 -6.95 4.51 -16.86
N PHE A 147 -7.43 4.00 -17.99
CA PHE A 147 -8.86 3.79 -18.21
C PHE A 147 -9.48 2.77 -17.27
N VAL A 148 -8.77 1.69 -17.00
CA VAL A 148 -9.20 0.69 -15.99
C VAL A 148 -9.34 1.33 -14.62
N ASP A 149 -8.38 2.17 -14.23
CA ASP A 149 -8.39 2.87 -12.95
C ASP A 149 -9.52 3.89 -12.86
N ALA A 150 -9.69 4.71 -13.89
CA ALA A 150 -10.76 5.70 -13.94
C ALA A 150 -12.13 5.03 -13.82
N THR A 151 -12.32 3.89 -14.52
CA THR A 151 -13.57 3.12 -14.45
C THR A 151 -13.79 2.54 -13.06
N ALA A 152 -12.76 1.91 -12.47
CA ALA A 152 -12.84 1.35 -11.13
C ALA A 152 -13.11 2.40 -10.07
N CYS A 153 -12.46 3.56 -10.18
CA CYS A 153 -12.69 4.71 -9.32
C CYS A 153 -14.14 5.20 -9.47
N ALA A 154 -14.62 5.46 -10.69
CA ALA A 154 -15.98 5.93 -10.91
C ALA A 154 -17.04 4.97 -10.33
N CYS A 155 -16.86 3.66 -10.48
CA CYS A 155 -17.74 2.65 -9.90
C CYS A 155 -17.78 2.64 -8.36
N GLN A 156 -16.72 3.11 -7.71
CA GLN A 156 -16.68 3.21 -6.24
C GLN A 156 -17.32 4.50 -5.72
N ALA A 157 -17.53 5.50 -6.57
CA ALA A 157 -18.14 6.78 -6.19
C ALA A 157 -19.68 6.72 -6.19
N ILE A 158 -20.28 5.67 -6.73
CA ILE A 158 -21.72 5.43 -6.82
C ILE A 158 -22.20 4.65 -5.61
#